data_0be63bbc8223ff10af9530f5e1480076
#
_entry.id   0be63bbc8223ff10af9530f5e1480076
#
_cell.length_a   1.000
_cell.length_b   1.000
_cell.length_c   1.000
_cell.angle_alpha   90.00
_cell.angle_beta   90.00
_cell.angle_gamma   90.00
#
_symmetry.space_group_name_H-M   'P 1'
#
loop_
_entity.id
_entity.type
_entity.pdbx_description
1 polymer ?
#
loop_
_entity_poly.entity_id
_entity_poly.type
_entity_poly.pdbx_seq_one_letter_code
_entity_poly.pdbx_strand_id
1 'polypeptide(L)'
;TRQEELDTMPSSPFKINATAIDRALNCAQFQTLVHGDAKFANLCFHSDGARVAAVDFQYVGRGTGVKDLACLAASCLAEPELGKMKDKIVEEYLHQSLQALNYYRQPIDFEQFKAEVHRLYPVAWADLYRFLLGWNPDSWKITPTMQHLAESGLSQLNSD
;
A
#
# COMPACT_ATOMS: atom_id res chain seq x y z
N THR A 1 -13.99 -6.13 2.67
CA THR A 1 -13.77 -6.88 1.41
C THR A 1 -15.05 -6.79 0.62
N ARG A 2 -14.98 -6.33 -0.58
CA ARG A 2 -16.12 -6.30 -1.49
C ARG A 2 -16.28 -7.71 -2.07
N GLN A 3 -17.16 -8.50 -1.48
CA GLN A 3 -17.36 -9.89 -1.87
C GLN A 3 -17.79 -10.04 -3.34
N GLU A 4 -18.63 -9.12 -3.82
CA GLU A 4 -19.08 -9.09 -5.22
C GLU A 4 -17.91 -8.97 -6.22
N GLU A 5 -16.90 -8.17 -5.90
CA GLU A 5 -15.70 -8.01 -6.74
C GLU A 5 -14.82 -9.26 -6.72
N LEU A 6 -14.76 -9.94 -5.58
CA LEU A 6 -14.08 -11.24 -5.50
C LEU A 6 -14.80 -12.31 -6.32
N ASP A 7 -16.13 -12.34 -6.28
CA ASP A 7 -16.92 -13.34 -6.97
C ASP A 7 -16.83 -13.21 -8.50
N THR A 8 -16.78 -11.98 -9.00
CA THR A 8 -16.65 -11.69 -10.43
C THR A 8 -15.22 -11.78 -10.97
N MET A 9 -14.22 -11.68 -10.11
CA MET A 9 -12.81 -11.78 -10.49
C MET A 9 -12.48 -13.18 -11.03
N PRO A 10 -11.77 -13.30 -12.19
CA PRO A 10 -11.27 -14.57 -12.68
C PRO A 10 -10.41 -15.30 -11.65
N SER A 11 -10.38 -16.64 -11.71
CA SER A 11 -9.50 -17.41 -10.84
C SER A 11 -8.05 -17.02 -11.09
N SER A 12 -7.33 -16.67 -10.03
CA SER A 12 -5.94 -16.25 -10.08
C SER A 12 -5.26 -16.56 -8.75
N PRO A 13 -3.92 -16.63 -8.70
CA PRO A 13 -3.19 -16.78 -7.45
C PRO A 13 -3.56 -15.70 -6.41
N PHE A 14 -3.83 -14.48 -6.85
CA PHE A 14 -4.24 -13.37 -5.98
C PHE A 14 -5.63 -13.57 -5.37
N LYS A 15 -6.58 -14.11 -6.14
CA LYS A 15 -7.91 -14.48 -5.63
C LYS A 15 -7.82 -15.61 -4.62
N ILE A 16 -7.07 -16.65 -4.94
CA ILE A 16 -6.89 -17.82 -4.06
C ILE A 16 -6.27 -17.41 -2.71
N ASN A 17 -5.31 -16.50 -2.73
CA ASN A 17 -4.60 -16.04 -1.54
C ASN A 17 -5.22 -14.77 -0.90
N ALA A 18 -6.40 -14.34 -1.30
CA ALA A 18 -7.02 -13.11 -0.80
C ALA A 18 -7.11 -13.04 0.74
N THR A 19 -7.49 -14.14 1.38
CA THR A 19 -7.58 -14.24 2.84
C THR A 19 -6.20 -14.17 3.51
N ALA A 20 -5.17 -14.77 2.91
CA ALA A 20 -3.80 -14.72 3.44
C ALA A 20 -3.22 -13.31 3.33
N ILE A 21 -3.42 -12.63 2.19
CA ILE A 21 -3.04 -11.22 1.99
C ILE A 21 -3.71 -10.33 3.03
N ASP A 22 -5.03 -10.43 3.17
CA ASP A 22 -5.81 -9.64 4.13
C ASP A 22 -5.33 -9.88 5.57
N ARG A 23 -5.13 -11.14 5.94
CA ARG A 23 -4.64 -11.51 7.27
C ARG A 23 -3.24 -10.93 7.56
N ALA A 24 -2.31 -11.02 6.62
CA ALA A 24 -0.95 -10.51 6.79
C ALA A 24 -0.95 -8.99 7.05
N LEU A 25 -1.77 -8.23 6.34
CA LEU A 25 -1.88 -6.78 6.49
C LEU A 25 -2.64 -6.39 7.77
N ASN A 26 -3.69 -7.12 8.15
CA ASN A 26 -4.49 -6.81 9.34
C ASN A 26 -3.84 -7.27 10.64
N CYS A 27 -2.95 -8.27 10.59
CA CYS A 27 -2.17 -8.75 11.74
C CYS A 27 -0.79 -8.07 11.87
N ALA A 28 -0.53 -7.00 11.10
CA ALA A 28 0.69 -6.21 11.24
C ALA A 28 0.85 -5.72 12.69
N GLN A 29 2.07 -5.81 13.22
CA GLN A 29 2.41 -5.34 14.56
C GLN A 29 2.27 -3.82 14.66
N PHE A 30 2.76 -3.10 13.65
CA PHE A 30 2.73 -1.65 13.61
C PHE A 30 1.55 -1.16 12.77
N GLN A 31 0.50 -0.75 13.48
CA GLN A 31 -0.70 -0.20 12.87
C GLN A 31 -0.88 1.27 13.23
N THR A 32 -1.45 2.01 12.30
CA THR A 32 -1.71 3.44 12.42
C THR A 32 -3.11 3.78 11.93
N LEU A 33 -3.44 5.05 11.89
CA LEU A 33 -4.60 5.54 11.19
C LEU A 33 -4.27 5.60 9.69
N VAL A 34 -4.97 4.83 8.88
CA VAL A 34 -4.85 4.85 7.42
C VAL A 34 -6.02 5.59 6.79
N HIS A 35 -5.78 6.26 5.67
CA HIS A 35 -6.81 6.91 4.86
C HIS A 35 -7.75 5.88 4.22
N GLY A 36 -7.17 4.75 3.77
CA GLY A 36 -7.89 3.64 3.13
C GLY A 36 -8.21 3.85 1.65
N ASP A 37 -8.05 5.07 1.12
CA ASP A 37 -8.12 5.43 -0.30
C ASP A 37 -7.17 6.60 -0.60
N ALA A 38 -5.90 6.43 -0.24
CA ALA A 38 -4.86 7.47 -0.33
C ALA A 38 -4.38 7.71 -1.78
N LYS A 39 -5.30 7.72 -2.75
CA LYS A 39 -4.97 8.04 -4.14
C LYS A 39 -4.68 9.54 -4.29
N PHE A 40 -3.86 9.89 -5.30
CA PHE A 40 -3.47 11.26 -5.59
C PHE A 40 -4.67 12.23 -5.70
N ALA A 41 -5.79 11.78 -6.28
CA ALA A 41 -7.00 12.59 -6.43
C ALA A 41 -7.64 13.00 -5.09
N ASN A 42 -7.33 12.32 -3.99
CA ASN A 42 -7.81 12.64 -2.65
C ASN A 42 -6.82 13.53 -1.86
N LEU A 43 -5.78 14.05 -2.52
CA LEU A 43 -4.80 14.96 -1.94
C LEU A 43 -4.89 16.34 -2.61
N CYS A 44 -5.11 17.37 -1.82
CA CYS A 44 -5.21 18.77 -2.25
C CYS A 44 -3.90 19.49 -1.94
N PHE A 45 -3.11 19.80 -2.96
CA PHE A 45 -1.85 20.51 -2.81
C PHE A 45 -2.08 22.02 -2.85
N HIS A 46 -1.49 22.74 -1.91
CA HIS A 46 -1.45 24.19 -1.94
C HIS A 46 -0.49 24.66 -3.05
N SER A 47 -0.70 25.88 -3.57
CA SER A 47 0.11 26.44 -4.65
C SER A 47 1.60 26.62 -4.32
N ASP A 48 1.96 26.66 -3.02
CA ASP A 48 3.35 26.69 -2.57
C ASP A 48 4.07 25.34 -2.63
N GLY A 49 3.33 24.25 -2.91
CA GLY A 49 3.86 22.89 -2.97
C GLY A 49 4.28 22.28 -1.61
N ALA A 50 4.23 23.07 -0.53
CA ALA A 50 4.72 22.65 0.79
C ALA A 50 3.59 22.11 1.71
N ARG A 51 2.34 22.45 1.41
CA ARG A 51 1.19 22.04 2.21
C ARG A 51 0.28 21.14 1.43
N VAL A 52 -0.18 20.08 2.07
CA VAL A 52 -1.13 19.13 1.52
C VAL A 52 -2.27 18.88 2.51
N ALA A 53 -3.48 18.75 2.01
CA ALA A 53 -4.64 18.31 2.77
C ALA A 53 -5.22 17.06 2.12
N ALA A 54 -5.69 16.12 2.93
CA ALA A 54 -6.41 14.96 2.45
C ALA A 54 -7.92 15.18 2.54
N VAL A 55 -8.68 14.57 1.65
CA VAL A 55 -10.15 14.59 1.59
C VAL A 55 -10.69 13.19 1.33
N ASP A 56 -12.00 12.99 1.47
CA ASP A 56 -12.67 11.71 1.20
C ASP A 56 -12.26 10.58 2.16
N PHE A 57 -12.46 10.82 3.45
CA PHE A 57 -12.12 9.91 4.55
C PHE A 57 -13.12 8.77 4.78
N GLN A 58 -13.89 8.37 3.77
CA GLN A 58 -14.93 7.34 3.92
C GLN A 58 -14.39 5.96 4.31
N TYR A 59 -13.11 5.69 4.06
CA TYR A 59 -12.47 4.41 4.39
C TYR A 59 -11.42 4.53 5.50
N VAL A 60 -11.39 5.67 6.20
CA VAL A 60 -10.43 5.88 7.28
C VAL A 60 -10.59 4.83 8.38
N GLY A 61 -9.48 4.29 8.84
CA GLY A 61 -9.52 3.25 9.86
C GLY A 61 -8.14 2.85 10.37
N ARG A 62 -8.11 1.81 11.18
CA ARG A 62 -6.88 1.22 11.67
C ARG A 62 -6.28 0.30 10.60
N GLY A 63 -4.98 0.39 10.35
CA GLY A 63 -4.29 -0.47 9.40
C GLY A 63 -2.78 -0.22 9.35
N THR A 64 -2.08 -1.02 8.57
CA THR A 64 -0.66 -0.76 8.28
C THR A 64 -0.52 0.32 7.21
N GLY A 65 0.36 1.30 7.44
CA GLY A 65 0.54 2.46 6.54
C GLY A 65 1.02 2.11 5.13
N VAL A 66 1.60 0.93 4.93
CA VAL A 66 2.03 0.47 3.60
C VAL A 66 0.87 0.31 2.60
N LYS A 67 -0.36 0.14 3.08
CA LYS A 67 -1.56 0.10 2.22
C LYS A 67 -1.79 1.45 1.52
N ASP A 68 -1.73 2.53 2.29
CA ASP A 68 -1.86 3.88 1.75
C ASP A 68 -0.68 4.24 0.86
N LEU A 69 0.53 3.80 1.24
CA LEU A 69 1.74 4.04 0.46
C LEU A 69 1.68 3.39 -0.93
N ALA A 70 1.22 2.13 -1.03
CA ALA A 70 1.04 1.44 -2.29
C ALA A 70 -0.06 2.11 -3.16
N CYS A 71 -1.18 2.51 -2.54
CA CYS A 71 -2.27 3.20 -3.21
C CYS A 71 -1.82 4.56 -3.78
N LEU A 72 -1.07 5.34 -2.99
CA LEU A 72 -0.51 6.62 -3.42
C LEU A 72 0.44 6.42 -4.60
N ALA A 73 1.43 5.56 -4.46
CA ALA A 73 2.42 5.29 -5.50
C ALA A 73 1.77 4.87 -6.82
N ALA A 74 0.82 3.93 -6.78
CA ALA A 74 0.07 3.47 -7.96
C ALA A 74 -0.79 4.55 -8.60
N SER A 75 -1.21 5.57 -7.85
CA SER A 75 -2.06 6.64 -8.36
C SER A 75 -1.30 7.87 -8.87
N CYS A 76 -0.02 8.01 -8.49
CA CYS A 76 0.84 9.14 -8.86
C CYS A 76 1.80 8.80 -10.01
N LEU A 77 2.22 7.55 -10.11
CA LEU A 77 3.34 7.16 -10.95
C LEU A 77 2.91 6.14 -12.01
N ALA A 78 3.15 6.50 -13.27
CA ALA A 78 3.07 5.56 -14.39
C ALA A 78 4.45 4.94 -14.64
N GLU A 79 4.54 3.95 -15.52
CA GLU A 79 5.82 3.47 -16.03
C GLU A 79 6.48 4.49 -16.97
N PRO A 80 7.83 4.63 -16.98
CA PRO A 80 8.79 3.85 -16.16
C PRO A 80 9.10 4.45 -14.79
N GLU A 81 8.40 5.51 -14.38
CA GLU A 81 8.70 6.24 -13.14
C GLU A 81 8.45 5.41 -11.89
N LEU A 82 7.38 4.60 -11.89
CA LEU A 82 7.08 3.70 -10.78
C LEU A 82 8.25 2.73 -10.52
N GLY A 83 8.79 2.13 -11.58
CA GLY A 83 9.94 1.22 -11.47
C GLY A 83 11.19 1.87 -10.88
N LYS A 84 11.43 3.15 -11.20
CA LYS A 84 12.59 3.92 -10.70
C LYS A 84 12.40 4.40 -9.25
N MET A 85 11.16 4.66 -8.85
CA MET A 85 10.87 5.35 -7.59
C MET A 85 10.40 4.42 -6.47
N LYS A 86 10.04 3.17 -6.77
CA LYS A 86 9.42 2.23 -5.81
C LYS A 86 10.18 2.09 -4.49
N ASP A 87 11.50 1.97 -4.56
CA ASP A 87 12.35 1.81 -3.36
C ASP A 87 12.53 3.15 -2.63
N LYS A 88 12.70 4.24 -3.37
CA LYS A 88 12.83 5.58 -2.80
C LYS A 88 11.58 6.03 -2.04
N ILE A 89 10.39 5.63 -2.48
CA ILE A 89 9.13 5.92 -1.79
C ILE A 89 9.11 5.26 -0.41
N VAL A 90 9.56 4.00 -0.31
CA VAL A 90 9.64 3.30 0.97
C VAL A 90 10.66 3.97 1.90
N GLU A 91 11.85 4.31 1.39
CA GLU A 91 12.87 4.99 2.19
C GLU A 91 12.40 6.35 2.69
N GLU A 92 11.70 7.14 1.86
CA GLU A 92 11.13 8.41 2.29
C GLU A 92 10.04 8.22 3.35
N TYR A 93 9.16 7.23 3.19
CA TYR A 93 8.17 6.88 4.21
C TYR A 93 8.81 6.52 5.55
N LEU A 94 9.87 5.72 5.53
CA LEU A 94 10.62 5.33 6.73
C LEU A 94 11.31 6.54 7.37
N HIS A 95 11.92 7.42 6.56
CA HIS A 95 12.55 8.64 7.03
C HIS A 95 11.56 9.56 7.76
N GLN A 96 10.41 9.83 7.14
CA GLN A 96 9.36 10.67 7.72
C GLN A 96 8.74 10.03 8.96
N SER A 97 8.57 8.70 8.95
CA SER A 97 8.08 7.95 10.12
C SER A 97 9.04 8.06 11.30
N LEU A 98 10.35 7.93 11.08
CA LEU A 98 11.35 8.09 12.14
C LEU A 98 11.32 9.50 12.75
N GLN A 99 11.21 10.53 11.90
CA GLN A 99 11.09 11.91 12.36
C GLN A 99 9.83 12.11 13.23
N ALA A 100 8.69 11.58 12.80
CA ALA A 100 7.44 11.67 13.53
C ALA A 100 7.51 10.92 14.87
N LEU A 101 8.04 9.70 14.89
CA LEU A 101 8.21 8.90 16.09
C LEU A 101 9.09 9.62 17.12
N ASN A 102 10.18 10.22 16.69
CA ASN A 102 11.06 11.01 17.55
C ASN A 102 10.37 12.28 18.07
N TYR A 103 9.66 13.01 17.21
CA TYR A 103 8.96 14.24 17.57
C TYR A 103 7.86 13.95 18.63
N TYR A 104 7.09 12.89 18.42
CA TYR A 104 6.02 12.50 19.36
C TYR A 104 6.51 11.59 20.48
N ARG A 105 7.82 11.33 20.59
CA ARG A 105 8.44 10.48 21.62
C ARG A 105 7.78 9.11 21.76
N GLN A 106 7.47 8.47 20.64
CA GLN A 106 6.85 7.16 20.64
C GLN A 106 7.92 6.07 20.87
N PRO A 107 7.79 5.21 21.88
CA PRO A 107 8.75 4.16 22.21
C PRO A 107 8.58 2.94 21.29
N ILE A 108 8.83 3.11 20.00
CA ILE A 108 8.74 2.05 18.99
C ILE A 108 10.16 1.64 18.60
N ASP A 109 10.42 0.33 18.55
CA ASP A 109 11.63 -0.22 17.95
C ASP A 109 11.60 0.04 16.45
N PHE A 110 12.40 1.01 16.02
CA PHE A 110 12.41 1.45 14.64
C PHE A 110 12.96 0.39 13.67
N GLU A 111 13.90 -0.45 14.09
CA GLU A 111 14.43 -1.51 13.24
C GLU A 111 13.36 -2.60 12.99
N GLN A 112 12.58 -2.94 14.01
CA GLN A 112 11.44 -3.85 13.84
C GLN A 112 10.36 -3.23 12.94
N PHE A 113 10.05 -1.95 13.13
CA PHE A 113 9.11 -1.23 12.26
C PHE A 113 9.58 -1.22 10.81
N LYS A 114 10.85 -0.89 10.56
CA LYS A 114 11.46 -0.88 9.25
C LYS A 114 11.39 -2.26 8.58
N ALA A 115 11.76 -3.30 9.33
CA ALA A 115 11.70 -4.68 8.83
C ALA A 115 10.26 -5.07 8.43
N GLU A 116 9.26 -4.71 9.25
CA GLU A 116 7.86 -4.98 8.94
C GLU A 116 7.39 -4.19 7.70
N VAL A 117 7.77 -2.93 7.56
CA VAL A 117 7.44 -2.11 6.37
C VAL A 117 7.98 -2.79 5.10
N HIS A 118 9.25 -3.19 5.08
CA HIS A 118 9.84 -3.87 3.92
C HIS A 118 9.16 -5.21 3.62
N ARG A 119 8.79 -5.96 4.65
CA ARG A 119 8.08 -7.23 4.50
C ARG A 119 6.66 -7.05 3.97
N LEU A 120 5.91 -6.06 4.47
CA LEU A 120 4.50 -5.88 4.12
C LEU A 120 4.25 -5.02 2.89
N TYR A 121 5.21 -4.21 2.46
CA TYR A 121 5.01 -3.35 1.29
C TYR A 121 4.70 -4.13 0.01
N PRO A 122 5.42 -5.22 -0.35
CA PRO A 122 5.02 -6.06 -1.49
C PRO A 122 3.65 -6.72 -1.30
N VAL A 123 3.28 -7.08 -0.06
CA VAL A 123 1.95 -7.65 0.23
C VAL A 123 0.83 -6.61 0.02
N ALA A 124 1.08 -5.34 0.35
CA ALA A 124 0.14 -4.26 0.06
C ALA A 124 -0.05 -4.05 -1.46
N TRP A 125 1.00 -4.23 -2.26
CA TRP A 125 0.88 -4.26 -3.73
C TRP A 125 0.06 -5.45 -4.22
N ALA A 126 0.20 -6.64 -3.60
CA ALA A 126 -0.62 -7.80 -3.93
C ALA A 126 -2.12 -7.54 -3.62
N ASP A 127 -2.44 -6.86 -2.51
CA ASP A 127 -3.80 -6.48 -2.16
C ASP A 127 -4.39 -5.49 -3.17
N LEU A 128 -3.64 -4.44 -3.51
CA LEU A 128 -4.07 -3.42 -4.47
C LEU A 128 -4.24 -4.00 -5.89
N TYR A 129 -3.30 -4.85 -6.33
CA TYR A 129 -3.36 -5.51 -7.63
C TYR A 129 -4.57 -6.44 -7.72
N ARG A 130 -4.81 -7.26 -6.69
CA ARG A 130 -6.00 -8.10 -6.57
C ARG A 130 -7.28 -7.28 -6.67
N PHE A 131 -7.35 -6.16 -5.94
CA PHE A 131 -8.49 -5.25 -5.97
C PHE A 131 -8.74 -4.71 -7.39
N LEU A 132 -7.69 -4.24 -8.07
CA LEU A 132 -7.81 -3.72 -9.44
C LEU A 132 -8.23 -4.78 -10.44
N LEU A 133 -7.73 -6.01 -10.35
CA LEU A 133 -8.15 -7.12 -11.21
C LEU A 133 -9.64 -7.45 -11.08
N GLY A 134 -10.22 -7.26 -9.89
CA GLY A 134 -11.66 -7.48 -9.67
C GLY A 134 -12.53 -6.28 -10.06
N TRP A 135 -12.03 -5.06 -9.84
CA TRP A 135 -12.82 -3.84 -9.99
C TRP A 135 -12.67 -3.18 -11.37
N ASN A 136 -11.45 -3.10 -11.88
CA ASN A 136 -11.13 -2.48 -13.17
C ASN A 136 -9.86 -3.13 -13.77
N PRO A 137 -9.99 -4.30 -14.41
CA PRO A 137 -8.85 -5.04 -14.95
C PRO A 137 -8.10 -4.31 -16.06
N ASP A 138 -8.74 -3.34 -16.72
CA ASP A 138 -8.14 -2.50 -17.75
C ASP A 138 -7.55 -1.19 -17.21
N SER A 139 -7.39 -1.09 -15.89
CA SER A 139 -6.84 0.11 -15.26
C SER A 139 -5.40 0.38 -15.72
N TRP A 140 -5.13 1.63 -16.09
CA TRP A 140 -3.78 2.09 -16.43
C TRP A 140 -2.75 1.90 -15.31
N LYS A 141 -3.21 1.71 -14.07
CA LYS A 141 -2.37 1.43 -12.89
C LYS A 141 -1.79 0.02 -12.89
N ILE A 142 -2.40 -0.91 -13.65
CA ILE A 142 -1.91 -2.27 -13.78
C ILE A 142 -0.71 -2.24 -14.73
N THR A 143 0.47 -2.11 -14.15
CA THR A 143 1.75 -1.98 -14.86
C THR A 143 2.61 -3.22 -14.61
N PRO A 144 3.65 -3.47 -15.44
CA PRO A 144 4.60 -4.54 -15.22
C PRO A 144 5.29 -4.45 -13.84
N THR A 145 5.63 -3.23 -13.40
CA THR A 145 6.22 -3.03 -12.06
C THR A 145 5.23 -3.38 -10.95
N MET A 146 3.96 -2.95 -11.06
CA MET A 146 2.93 -3.33 -10.09
C MET A 146 2.77 -4.85 -10.02
N GLN A 147 2.68 -5.52 -11.16
CA GLN A 147 2.55 -6.98 -11.23
C GLN A 147 3.73 -7.67 -10.55
N HIS A 148 4.95 -7.27 -10.85
CA HIS A 148 6.17 -7.82 -10.25
C HIS A 148 6.20 -7.64 -8.72
N LEU A 149 5.84 -6.47 -8.21
CA LEU A 149 5.75 -6.20 -6.78
C LEU A 149 4.67 -7.07 -6.11
N ALA A 150 3.52 -7.22 -6.76
CA ALA A 150 2.43 -8.05 -6.25
C ALA A 150 2.81 -9.55 -6.22
N GLU A 151 3.48 -10.06 -7.26
CA GLU A 151 4.00 -11.42 -7.31
C GLU A 151 5.04 -11.68 -6.22
N SER A 152 5.93 -10.71 -5.97
CA SER A 152 6.88 -10.76 -4.86
C SER A 152 6.16 -10.87 -3.51
N GLY A 153 5.10 -10.08 -3.30
CA GLY A 153 4.27 -10.16 -2.08
C GLY A 153 3.63 -11.52 -1.87
N LEU A 154 3.10 -12.14 -2.93
CA LEU A 154 2.56 -13.50 -2.85
C LEU A 154 3.63 -14.54 -2.51
N SER A 155 4.82 -14.41 -3.11
CA SER A 155 5.93 -15.33 -2.86
C SER A 155 6.38 -15.30 -1.39
N GLN A 156 6.39 -14.12 -0.78
CA GLN A 156 6.71 -13.97 0.65
C GLN A 156 5.68 -14.65 1.56
N LEU A 157 4.38 -14.53 1.25
CA LEU A 157 3.32 -15.18 2.03
C LEU A 157 3.37 -16.71 2.00
N ASN A 158 3.96 -17.30 0.97
CA ASN A 158 4.08 -18.75 0.83
C ASN A 158 5.37 -19.30 1.46
N SER A 159 6.27 -18.43 1.95
CA SER A 159 7.56 -18.80 2.53
C SER A 159 7.57 -18.79 4.06
N ASP A 160 6.54 -18.19 4.67
CA ASP A 160 6.26 -18.15 6.12
C ASP A 160 5.27 -19.26 6.52
#